data_594f8618eeee0a626a84e0cffba980d8
#
_entry.id   594f8618eeee0a626a84e0cffba980d8
#
_cell.length_a   1.000
_cell.length_b   1.000
_cell.length_c   1.000
_cell.angle_alpha   90.00
_cell.angle_beta   90.00
_cell.angle_gamma   90.00
#
_symmetry.space_group_name_H-M   'P 1'
#
loop_
_entity.id
_entity.type
_entity.pdbx_description
1 polymer ?
#
loop_
_entity_poly.entity_id
_entity_poly.type
_entity_poly.pdbx_seq_one_letter_code
_entity_poly.pdbx_strand_id
1 'polypeptide(L)'
;MQYQIIQLIAGERANLTIVGDDDQSIYRFRGAKPEIMLGFAKDYPKVKKVLLDINFRSTTQIIEAAGKLIAHNKERFEKQITAARGNGRPVDVIRFKNVYQEVKSIIDDISDYVKAGHSLDDIAILYRTNLQPRLMTEMLMQYNIPFVMKDNIPNLYDHWIARDIKSYLRLSIGMAKRGDLLRICNRPNRYIKREALQFSDGQIRDLFKYYEDKPYMIERIAQLKTNLRAIQNMRPGMAVRFIRKGIGYDEFLEEYAQYHGIEEDELLDILGELEQSADCFETILDWFSHMEEYKEKLAQTKKQEEKIGVRLMTFHSSKGLEYKIVYMIDCNQGITPHRKAKAIEDMEEERRMFYVAMTRAKDRLYVYSADSSFHKKAELSDFVKEIL
;
A
#
# COMPACT_ATOMS: atom_id res chain seq x y z
N MET A 1 10.05 4.26 -30.16
CA MET A 1 9.48 5.37 -30.95
C MET A 1 10.13 6.73 -30.62
N GLN A 2 10.00 7.29 -29.39
CA GLN A 2 10.55 8.63 -29.04
C GLN A 2 12.07 8.74 -29.33
N TYR A 3 12.86 7.79 -28.89
CA TYR A 3 14.31 7.77 -29.13
C TYR A 3 14.66 7.74 -30.63
N GLN A 4 13.94 6.97 -31.45
CA GLN A 4 14.12 6.93 -32.91
C GLN A 4 13.79 8.27 -33.55
N ILE A 5 12.77 8.97 -33.08
CA ILE A 5 12.45 10.33 -33.56
C ILE A 5 13.59 11.30 -33.27
N ILE A 6 14.16 11.21 -32.03
CA ILE A 6 15.31 12.04 -31.63
C ILE A 6 16.52 11.74 -32.53
N GLN A 7 16.79 10.47 -32.82
CA GLN A 7 17.88 10.08 -33.73
C GLN A 7 17.72 10.64 -35.12
N LEU A 8 16.49 10.59 -35.66
CA LEU A 8 16.16 11.18 -36.99
C LEU A 8 16.34 12.71 -37.02
N ILE A 9 15.94 13.40 -35.95
CA ILE A 9 16.09 14.86 -35.84
C ILE A 9 17.57 15.25 -35.70
N ALA A 10 18.33 14.51 -34.90
CA ALA A 10 19.75 14.78 -34.64
C ALA A 10 20.60 14.59 -35.89
N GLY A 11 20.23 13.66 -36.77
CA GLY A 11 20.95 13.36 -38.02
C GLY A 11 22.42 12.97 -37.80
N GLU A 12 23.21 13.03 -38.88
CA GLU A 12 24.63 12.60 -38.84
C GLU A 12 25.52 13.52 -37.98
N ARG A 13 25.17 14.78 -37.81
CA ARG A 13 25.95 15.76 -37.03
C ARG A 13 25.69 15.66 -35.51
N ALA A 14 24.65 14.95 -35.12
CA ALA A 14 24.27 14.53 -33.77
C ALA A 14 24.79 15.43 -32.62
N ASN A 15 24.40 16.72 -32.64
CA ASN A 15 24.64 17.59 -31.47
C ASN A 15 23.59 17.29 -30.40
N LEU A 16 23.77 16.16 -29.71
CA LEU A 16 22.84 15.58 -28.76
C LEU A 16 23.47 15.41 -27.39
N THR A 17 22.83 15.94 -26.38
CA THR A 17 23.19 15.72 -24.99
C THR A 17 22.03 15.04 -24.26
N ILE A 18 22.33 13.94 -23.60
CA ILE A 18 21.36 13.26 -22.72
C ILE A 18 21.83 13.38 -21.28
N VAL A 19 20.88 13.53 -20.36
CA VAL A 19 21.12 13.58 -18.92
C VAL A 19 20.15 12.61 -18.26
N GLY A 20 20.63 11.79 -17.34
CA GLY A 20 19.79 10.86 -16.61
C GLY A 20 20.55 10.14 -15.52
N ASP A 21 19.83 9.32 -14.78
CA ASP A 21 20.35 8.43 -13.75
C ASP A 21 19.65 7.08 -13.88
N ASP A 22 20.39 6.07 -14.31
CA ASP A 22 19.90 4.71 -14.49
C ASP A 22 19.44 4.08 -13.17
N ASP A 23 20.11 4.39 -12.05
CA ASP A 23 19.74 3.93 -10.72
C ASP A 23 18.43 4.55 -10.19
N GLN A 24 17.96 5.62 -10.83
CA GLN A 24 16.67 6.25 -10.52
C GLN A 24 15.59 5.98 -11.58
N SER A 25 15.79 5.03 -12.49
CA SER A 25 14.80 4.65 -13.49
C SER A 25 13.73 3.73 -12.87
N ILE A 26 12.59 4.29 -12.49
CA ILE A 26 11.49 3.61 -11.78
C ILE A 26 10.14 3.73 -12.49
N TYR A 27 10.11 3.98 -13.78
CA TYR A 27 8.89 4.15 -14.58
C TYR A 27 8.81 3.19 -15.77
N ARG A 28 9.36 1.96 -15.64
CA ARG A 28 9.32 0.93 -16.68
C ARG A 28 7.88 0.61 -17.09
N PHE A 29 6.97 0.57 -16.11
CA PHE A 29 5.52 0.38 -16.35
C PHE A 29 4.89 1.48 -17.21
N ARG A 30 5.55 2.65 -17.37
CA ARG A 30 5.19 3.73 -18.29
C ARG A 30 6.02 3.74 -19.57
N GLY A 31 6.81 2.69 -19.82
CA GLY A 31 7.64 2.55 -20.99
C GLY A 31 9.02 3.21 -20.89
N ALA A 32 9.49 3.59 -19.69
CA ALA A 32 10.87 4.01 -19.50
C ALA A 32 11.81 2.84 -19.76
N LYS A 33 12.89 3.12 -20.48
CA LYS A 33 13.91 2.14 -20.90
C LYS A 33 15.29 2.66 -20.50
N PRO A 34 15.84 2.27 -19.34
CA PRO A 34 17.20 2.62 -18.93
C PRO A 34 18.26 2.13 -19.93
N GLU A 35 17.96 1.07 -20.69
CA GLU A 35 18.83 0.49 -21.71
C GLU A 35 19.20 1.50 -22.82
N ILE A 36 18.32 2.48 -23.10
CA ILE A 36 18.60 3.54 -24.06
C ILE A 36 19.79 4.38 -23.59
N MET A 37 19.82 4.74 -22.32
CA MET A 37 20.93 5.50 -21.74
C MET A 37 22.20 4.66 -21.61
N LEU A 38 22.07 3.42 -21.19
CA LEU A 38 23.20 2.47 -21.08
C LEU A 38 23.80 2.17 -22.46
N GLY A 39 22.98 2.04 -23.50
CA GLY A 39 23.36 1.78 -24.88
C GLY A 39 23.81 3.01 -25.67
N PHE A 40 23.62 4.23 -25.15
CA PHE A 40 23.83 5.47 -25.91
C PHE A 40 25.23 5.60 -26.52
N ALA A 41 26.27 5.14 -25.81
CA ALA A 41 27.63 5.17 -26.33
C ALA A 41 27.90 4.16 -27.46
N LYS A 42 27.04 3.15 -27.66
CA LYS A 42 27.09 2.25 -28.81
C LYS A 42 26.54 2.92 -30.05
N ASP A 43 25.45 3.69 -29.85
CA ASP A 43 24.82 4.44 -30.96
C ASP A 43 25.65 5.66 -31.36
N TYR A 44 26.36 6.27 -30.41
CA TYR A 44 27.20 7.45 -30.58
C TYR A 44 28.62 7.22 -30.05
N PRO A 45 29.54 6.54 -30.79
CA PRO A 45 30.85 6.14 -30.28
C PRO A 45 31.77 7.30 -29.88
N LYS A 46 31.52 8.52 -30.37
CA LYS A 46 32.30 9.72 -30.04
C LYS A 46 31.74 10.50 -28.85
N VAL A 47 30.72 9.97 -28.17
CA VAL A 47 30.09 10.66 -27.04
C VAL A 47 31.06 10.87 -25.89
N LYS A 48 31.05 12.04 -25.29
CA LYS A 48 31.77 12.33 -24.05
C LYS A 48 30.85 12.03 -22.87
N LYS A 49 31.27 11.13 -22.01
CA LYS A 49 30.57 10.84 -20.75
C LYS A 49 31.12 11.75 -19.65
N VAL A 50 30.20 12.35 -18.90
CA VAL A 50 30.50 13.11 -17.67
C VAL A 50 29.72 12.50 -16.54
N LEU A 51 30.38 12.03 -15.50
CA LEU A 51 29.77 11.49 -14.32
C LEU A 51 29.58 12.60 -13.28
N LEU A 52 28.37 12.72 -12.72
CA LEU A 52 28.07 13.56 -11.58
C LEU A 52 28.08 12.67 -10.33
N ASP A 53 29.22 12.58 -9.68
CA ASP A 53 29.51 11.63 -8.61
C ASP A 53 29.46 12.23 -7.20
N ILE A 54 29.12 13.52 -7.09
CA ILE A 54 28.99 14.20 -5.79
C ILE A 54 27.51 14.39 -5.44
N ASN A 55 27.09 13.82 -4.31
CA ASN A 55 25.77 13.99 -3.75
C ASN A 55 25.75 15.10 -2.69
N PHE A 56 25.00 16.16 -2.93
CA PHE A 56 24.86 17.33 -2.03
C PHE A 56 23.67 17.23 -1.06
N ARG A 57 22.85 16.17 -1.18
CA ARG A 57 21.62 16.01 -0.41
C ARG A 57 21.83 15.25 0.90
N SER A 58 22.37 14.06 0.83
CA SER A 58 22.38 13.09 1.91
C SER A 58 23.74 13.03 2.61
N THR A 59 23.74 12.56 3.85
CA THR A 59 24.97 12.25 4.60
C THR A 59 25.68 11.00 4.06
N THR A 60 26.93 10.83 4.41
CA THR A 60 27.77 9.70 3.97
C THR A 60 27.11 8.34 4.24
N GLN A 61 26.58 8.13 5.46
CA GLN A 61 26.01 6.83 5.85
C GLN A 61 24.78 6.46 5.02
N ILE A 62 23.95 7.44 4.64
CA ILE A 62 22.80 7.19 3.77
C ILE A 62 23.26 6.81 2.36
N ILE A 63 24.26 7.52 1.82
CA ILE A 63 24.80 7.24 0.48
C ILE A 63 25.50 5.86 0.44
N GLU A 64 26.26 5.52 1.46
CA GLU A 64 26.92 4.22 1.56
C GLU A 64 25.92 3.07 1.62
N ALA A 65 24.87 3.18 2.48
CA ALA A 65 23.83 2.17 2.58
C ALA A 65 23.06 2.04 1.25
N ALA A 66 22.69 3.16 0.62
CA ALA A 66 22.01 3.15 -0.67
C ALA A 66 22.93 2.58 -1.79
N GLY A 67 24.22 2.86 -1.73
CA GLY A 67 25.25 2.32 -2.64
C GLY A 67 25.39 0.82 -2.52
N LYS A 68 25.41 0.26 -1.29
CA LYS A 68 25.42 -1.19 -1.05
C LYS A 68 24.21 -1.85 -1.72
N LEU A 69 23.00 -1.32 -1.49
CA LEU A 69 21.78 -1.84 -2.08
C LEU A 69 21.84 -1.88 -3.60
N ILE A 70 22.12 -0.73 -4.23
CA ILE A 70 22.01 -0.61 -5.68
C ILE A 70 23.12 -1.36 -6.43
N ALA A 71 24.23 -1.68 -5.77
CA ALA A 71 25.33 -2.48 -6.31
C ALA A 71 24.89 -3.92 -6.68
N HIS A 72 23.78 -4.42 -6.14
CA HIS A 72 23.23 -5.73 -6.49
C HIS A 72 22.54 -5.74 -7.88
N ASN A 73 22.21 -4.58 -8.46
CA ASN A 73 21.73 -4.51 -9.83
C ASN A 73 22.90 -4.68 -10.82
N LYS A 74 22.64 -5.45 -11.88
CA LYS A 74 23.66 -5.77 -12.89
C LYS A 74 23.66 -4.78 -14.06
N GLU A 75 22.45 -4.36 -14.48
CA GLU A 75 22.30 -3.42 -15.60
C GLU A 75 22.35 -1.98 -15.12
N ARG A 76 23.57 -1.46 -14.88
CA ARG A 76 23.80 -0.09 -14.42
C ARG A 76 25.19 0.41 -14.83
N PHE A 77 25.40 1.73 -14.80
CA PHE A 77 26.75 2.30 -14.85
C PHE A 77 27.44 2.10 -13.50
N GLU A 78 28.70 1.67 -13.53
CA GLU A 78 29.54 1.73 -12.32
C GLU A 78 29.74 3.18 -11.91
N LYS A 79 29.37 3.50 -10.69
CA LYS A 79 29.49 4.84 -10.09
C LYS A 79 29.88 4.71 -8.63
N GLN A 80 30.79 5.57 -8.19
CA GLN A 80 31.07 5.77 -6.77
C GLN A 80 30.55 7.16 -6.41
N ILE A 81 29.42 7.21 -5.74
CA ILE A 81 28.83 8.47 -5.32
C ILE A 81 29.38 8.85 -3.95
N THR A 82 29.91 10.06 -3.84
CA THR A 82 30.44 10.62 -2.59
C THR A 82 29.51 11.67 -2.03
N ALA A 83 29.41 11.74 -0.69
CA ALA A 83 28.57 12.74 -0.04
C ALA A 83 29.35 14.04 0.24
N ALA A 84 28.87 15.18 -0.27
CA ALA A 84 29.45 16.49 0.03
C ALA A 84 29.18 16.94 1.48
N ARG A 85 28.13 16.40 2.12
CA ARG A 85 27.69 16.81 3.47
C ARG A 85 28.46 16.17 4.63
N GLY A 86 29.35 15.21 4.32
CA GLY A 86 30.12 14.50 5.34
C GLY A 86 29.30 13.50 6.15
N ASN A 87 29.85 13.12 7.30
CA ASN A 87 29.26 12.11 8.16
C ASN A 87 27.97 12.58 8.86
N GLY A 88 27.00 11.70 8.93
CA GLY A 88 25.74 11.86 9.66
C GLY A 88 25.52 10.73 10.66
N ARG A 89 24.26 10.41 10.95
CA ARG A 89 23.90 9.24 11.74
C ARG A 89 23.85 8.00 10.85
N PRO A 90 24.10 6.79 11.41
CA PRO A 90 23.82 5.55 10.72
C PRO A 90 22.36 5.48 10.26
N VAL A 91 22.09 4.64 9.25
CA VAL A 91 20.73 4.28 8.89
C VAL A 91 20.16 3.38 9.98
N ASP A 92 19.03 3.79 10.56
CA ASP A 92 18.38 3.05 11.63
C ASP A 92 17.46 1.98 11.03
N VAL A 93 17.87 0.70 11.12
CA VAL A 93 17.06 -0.44 10.71
C VAL A 93 16.42 -1.05 11.95
N ILE A 94 15.09 -0.92 12.08
CA ILE A 94 14.37 -1.36 13.27
C ILE A 94 13.28 -2.36 12.90
N ARG A 95 13.22 -3.44 13.67
CA ARG A 95 12.23 -4.50 13.52
C ARG A 95 11.27 -4.52 14.70
N PHE A 96 9.98 -4.41 14.42
CA PHE A 96 8.91 -4.38 15.41
C PHE A 96 8.15 -5.71 15.45
N LYS A 97 7.52 -6.02 16.58
CA LYS A 97 6.70 -7.23 16.69
C LYS A 97 5.47 -7.20 15.75
N ASN A 98 4.93 -6.03 15.50
CA ASN A 98 3.77 -5.83 14.62
C ASN A 98 3.72 -4.40 14.08
N VAL A 99 2.90 -4.18 13.06
CA VAL A 99 2.71 -2.88 12.40
C VAL A 99 2.21 -1.79 13.37
N TYR A 100 1.41 -2.14 14.38
CA TYR A 100 0.95 -1.16 15.37
C TYR A 100 2.12 -0.55 16.17
N GLN A 101 3.07 -1.38 16.61
CA GLN A 101 4.26 -0.89 17.33
C GLN A 101 5.18 -0.06 16.41
N GLU A 102 5.30 -0.46 15.15
CA GLU A 102 6.02 0.30 14.12
C GLU A 102 5.44 1.71 13.99
N VAL A 103 4.15 1.82 13.74
CA VAL A 103 3.45 3.11 13.59
C VAL A 103 3.51 3.92 14.89
N LYS A 104 3.31 3.29 16.05
CA LYS A 104 3.37 3.98 17.35
C LYS A 104 4.76 4.59 17.59
N SER A 105 5.83 3.90 17.25
CA SER A 105 7.19 4.41 17.36
C SER A 105 7.38 5.69 16.52
N ILE A 106 6.84 5.73 15.29
CA ILE A 106 6.92 6.92 14.44
C ILE A 106 6.14 8.10 15.05
N ILE A 107 4.96 7.86 15.62
CA ILE A 107 4.17 8.90 16.29
C ILE A 107 4.94 9.49 17.48
N ASP A 108 5.59 8.65 18.27
CA ASP A 108 6.39 9.09 19.41
C ASP A 108 7.62 9.90 18.95
N ASP A 109 8.33 9.44 17.93
CA ASP A 109 9.46 10.15 17.31
C ASP A 109 9.05 11.52 16.75
N ILE A 110 7.91 11.61 16.04
CA ILE A 110 7.38 12.87 15.51
C ILE A 110 7.17 13.88 16.65
N SER A 111 6.60 13.43 17.76
CA SER A 111 6.36 14.28 18.93
C SER A 111 7.67 14.83 19.50
N ASP A 112 8.72 14.02 19.54
CA ASP A 112 10.03 14.45 20.04
C ASP A 112 10.76 15.36 19.06
N TYR A 113 10.62 15.14 17.74
CA TYR A 113 11.16 16.06 16.73
C TYR A 113 10.51 17.43 16.78
N VAL A 114 9.20 17.50 16.98
CA VAL A 114 8.49 18.77 17.13
C VAL A 114 8.95 19.52 18.38
N LYS A 115 9.11 18.81 19.51
CA LYS A 115 9.66 19.41 20.76
C LYS A 115 11.10 19.92 20.56
N ALA A 116 11.88 19.24 19.71
CA ALA A 116 13.25 19.66 19.36
C ALA A 116 13.31 20.81 18.33
N GLY A 117 12.16 21.35 17.91
CA GLY A 117 12.06 22.51 17.03
C GLY A 117 12.09 22.18 15.53
N HIS A 118 11.95 20.91 15.14
CA HIS A 118 11.81 20.53 13.73
C HIS A 118 10.39 20.81 13.21
N SER A 119 10.28 21.19 11.95
CA SER A 119 8.99 21.32 11.27
C SER A 119 8.44 19.95 10.90
N LEU A 120 7.13 19.78 10.94
CA LEU A 120 6.46 18.59 10.42
C LEU A 120 6.74 18.35 8.92
N ASP A 121 6.96 19.41 8.14
CA ASP A 121 7.32 19.33 6.72
C ASP A 121 8.71 18.74 6.48
N ASP A 122 9.55 18.69 7.49
CA ASP A 122 10.86 18.06 7.41
C ASP A 122 10.79 16.53 7.43
N ILE A 123 9.62 15.95 7.77
CA ILE A 123 9.38 14.54 8.00
C ILE A 123 8.57 13.94 6.86
N ALA A 124 9.08 12.85 6.27
CA ALA A 124 8.35 12.06 5.30
C ALA A 124 8.22 10.60 5.73
N ILE A 125 7.04 10.04 5.50
CA ILE A 125 6.75 8.62 5.68
C ILE A 125 6.50 8.04 4.30
N LEU A 126 7.38 7.14 3.88
CA LEU A 126 7.40 6.54 2.57
C LEU A 126 6.96 5.08 2.64
N TYR A 127 6.11 4.67 1.71
CA TYR A 127 5.56 3.32 1.64
C TYR A 127 5.53 2.80 0.19
N ARG A 128 5.43 1.48 0.04
CA ARG A 128 5.45 0.85 -1.29
C ARG A 128 4.08 0.86 -1.96
N THR A 129 3.02 0.61 -1.20
CA THR A 129 1.64 0.48 -1.72
C THR A 129 0.66 1.40 -1.00
N ASN A 130 -0.44 1.74 -1.67
CA ASN A 130 -1.46 2.64 -1.13
C ASN A 130 -2.32 2.03 0.00
N LEU A 131 -2.16 0.76 0.33
CA LEU A 131 -2.84 0.12 1.45
C LEU A 131 -2.13 0.37 2.80
N GLN A 132 -0.78 0.43 2.78
CA GLN A 132 0.05 0.53 3.98
C GLN A 132 -0.23 1.74 4.88
N PRO A 133 -0.49 2.95 4.35
CA PRO A 133 -0.58 4.14 5.21
C PRO A 133 -1.89 4.27 6.01
N ARG A 134 -2.83 3.31 5.93
CA ARG A 134 -4.13 3.40 6.61
C ARG A 134 -3.95 3.56 8.13
N LEU A 135 -3.28 2.60 8.78
CA LEU A 135 -3.06 2.65 10.23
C LEU A 135 -2.27 3.91 10.63
N MET A 136 -1.29 4.30 9.82
CA MET A 136 -0.52 5.54 10.04
C MET A 136 -1.43 6.77 9.99
N THR A 137 -2.29 6.88 8.98
CA THR A 137 -3.22 8.01 8.87
C THR A 137 -4.24 8.04 10.01
N GLU A 138 -4.76 6.89 10.41
CA GLU A 138 -5.66 6.77 11.57
C GLU A 138 -4.98 7.27 12.86
N MET A 139 -3.73 6.85 13.11
CA MET A 139 -2.99 7.29 14.29
C MET A 139 -2.60 8.76 14.24
N LEU A 140 -2.17 9.29 13.09
CA LEU A 140 -1.92 10.73 12.94
C LEU A 140 -3.18 11.55 13.22
N MET A 141 -4.36 11.12 12.75
CA MET A 141 -5.64 11.75 13.07
C MET A 141 -5.98 11.65 14.56
N GLN A 142 -5.77 10.49 15.19
CA GLN A 142 -6.03 10.26 16.61
C GLN A 142 -5.16 11.16 17.50
N TYR A 143 -3.88 11.34 17.15
CA TYR A 143 -2.94 12.20 17.88
C TYR A 143 -2.98 13.65 17.44
N ASN A 144 -3.93 14.05 16.57
CA ASN A 144 -4.06 15.39 16.02
C ASN A 144 -2.77 15.92 15.36
N ILE A 145 -1.98 15.05 14.73
CA ILE A 145 -0.78 15.42 14.00
C ILE A 145 -1.16 15.76 12.57
N PRO A 146 -0.93 17.00 12.09
CA PRO A 146 -1.20 17.39 10.72
C PRO A 146 -0.35 16.57 9.74
N PHE A 147 -0.95 16.12 8.65
CA PHE A 147 -0.26 15.43 7.58
C PHE A 147 -0.81 15.79 6.20
N VAL A 148 0.00 15.58 5.19
CA VAL A 148 -0.34 15.82 3.78
C VAL A 148 -0.05 14.55 3.00
N MET A 149 -1.06 14.06 2.29
CA MET A 149 -0.90 12.92 1.38
C MET A 149 -0.67 13.41 -0.04
N LYS A 150 0.43 12.96 -0.65
CA LYS A 150 0.73 13.26 -2.04
C LYS A 150 -0.02 12.34 -3.01
N ASP A 151 -0.23 11.10 -2.61
CA ASP A 151 -0.96 10.12 -3.41
C ASP A 151 -2.44 10.13 -3.05
N ASN A 152 -3.29 9.86 -4.06
CA ASN A 152 -4.71 9.67 -3.80
C ASN A 152 -4.95 8.27 -3.26
N ILE A 153 -4.88 8.13 -1.93
CA ILE A 153 -5.14 6.86 -1.27
C ILE A 153 -6.64 6.58 -1.34
N PRO A 154 -7.04 5.45 -1.97
CA PRO A 154 -8.44 5.03 -1.94
C PRO A 154 -8.85 4.72 -0.50
N ASN A 155 -10.04 5.15 -0.10
CA ASN A 155 -10.57 4.79 1.20
C ASN A 155 -10.89 3.29 1.23
N LEU A 156 -10.24 2.53 2.11
CA LEU A 156 -10.47 1.10 2.31
C LEU A 156 -11.96 0.77 2.47
N TYR A 157 -12.69 1.60 3.23
CA TYR A 157 -14.11 1.37 3.54
C TYR A 157 -15.06 1.64 2.36
N ASP A 158 -14.57 2.24 1.27
CA ASP A 158 -15.30 2.39 0.01
C ASP A 158 -15.03 1.23 -0.97
N HIS A 159 -14.11 0.32 -0.64
CA HIS A 159 -13.85 -0.87 -1.46
C HIS A 159 -15.06 -1.81 -1.49
N TRP A 160 -15.25 -2.53 -2.61
CA TRP A 160 -16.42 -3.42 -2.74
C TRP A 160 -16.46 -4.54 -1.70
N ILE A 161 -15.30 -5.09 -1.29
CA ILE A 161 -15.18 -6.08 -0.20
C ILE A 161 -15.68 -5.47 1.12
N ALA A 162 -15.26 -4.24 1.45
CA ALA A 162 -15.71 -3.56 2.65
C ALA A 162 -17.23 -3.34 2.66
N ARG A 163 -17.80 -3.04 1.48
CA ARG A 163 -19.26 -2.91 1.33
C ARG A 163 -19.98 -4.23 1.56
N ASP A 164 -19.38 -5.35 1.13
CA ASP A 164 -19.95 -6.69 1.38
C ASP A 164 -19.93 -7.03 2.87
N ILE A 165 -18.81 -6.81 3.54
CA ILE A 165 -18.67 -6.99 4.99
C ILE A 165 -19.68 -6.11 5.74
N LYS A 166 -19.77 -4.81 5.39
CA LYS A 166 -20.80 -3.90 5.97
C LYS A 166 -22.21 -4.42 5.76
N SER A 167 -22.52 -5.00 4.60
CA SER A 167 -23.85 -5.56 4.32
C SER A 167 -24.15 -6.79 5.18
N TYR A 168 -23.21 -7.69 5.38
CA TYR A 168 -23.35 -8.81 6.33
C TYR A 168 -23.64 -8.31 7.75
N LEU A 169 -22.84 -7.34 8.21
CA LEU A 169 -22.99 -6.77 9.54
C LEU A 169 -24.32 -6.02 9.73
N ARG A 170 -24.75 -5.22 8.75
CA ARG A 170 -26.06 -4.53 8.81
C ARG A 170 -27.22 -5.49 8.85
N LEU A 171 -27.18 -6.55 8.07
CA LEU A 171 -28.21 -7.60 8.08
C LEU A 171 -28.25 -8.31 9.43
N SER A 172 -27.08 -8.55 10.07
CA SER A 172 -27.04 -9.25 11.37
C SER A 172 -27.62 -8.42 12.51
N ILE A 173 -27.42 -7.10 12.53
CA ILE A 173 -27.91 -6.20 13.59
C ILE A 173 -29.24 -5.53 13.28
N GLY A 174 -29.92 -5.93 12.20
CA GLY A 174 -31.24 -5.39 11.84
C GLY A 174 -31.23 -3.98 11.23
N MET A 175 -30.08 -3.48 10.78
CA MET A 175 -29.94 -2.17 10.13
C MET A 175 -29.82 -2.28 8.59
N ALA A 176 -30.33 -3.36 8.03
CA ALA A 176 -30.22 -3.65 6.60
C ALA A 176 -30.89 -2.57 5.74
N LYS A 177 -30.17 -2.18 4.68
CA LYS A 177 -30.72 -1.39 3.58
C LYS A 177 -31.18 -2.33 2.47
N ARG A 178 -32.11 -1.88 1.62
CA ARG A 178 -32.68 -2.67 0.53
C ARG A 178 -31.64 -3.40 -0.33
N GLY A 179 -30.47 -2.81 -0.56
CA GLY A 179 -29.40 -3.41 -1.37
C GLY A 179 -28.49 -4.40 -0.64
N ASP A 180 -28.56 -4.49 0.70
CA ASP A 180 -27.58 -5.28 1.46
C ASP A 180 -27.74 -6.79 1.21
N LEU A 181 -28.99 -7.30 1.21
CA LEU A 181 -29.27 -8.70 0.89
C LEU A 181 -28.86 -9.04 -0.54
N LEU A 182 -29.24 -8.18 -1.51
CA LEU A 182 -28.85 -8.36 -2.92
C LEU A 182 -27.33 -8.48 -3.09
N ARG A 183 -26.56 -7.72 -2.31
CA ARG A 183 -25.11 -7.69 -2.37
C ARG A 183 -24.49 -9.01 -1.93
N ILE A 184 -24.97 -9.61 -0.83
CA ILE A 184 -24.30 -10.74 -0.18
C ILE A 184 -24.95 -12.09 -0.43
N CYS A 185 -26.17 -12.13 -0.98
CA CYS A 185 -26.95 -13.38 -1.10
C CYS A 185 -26.21 -14.51 -1.83
N ASN A 186 -25.37 -14.17 -2.82
CA ASN A 186 -24.53 -15.08 -3.58
C ASN A 186 -23.02 -14.78 -3.43
N ARG A 187 -22.58 -14.33 -2.24
CA ARG A 187 -21.19 -14.10 -1.90
C ARG A 187 -20.86 -14.68 -0.51
N PRO A 188 -20.55 -15.97 -0.38
CA PRO A 188 -20.39 -17.01 -1.40
C PRO A 188 -21.67 -17.44 -2.09
N ASN A 189 -21.52 -18.18 -3.20
CA ASN A 189 -22.61 -18.57 -4.07
C ASN A 189 -23.65 -19.49 -3.38
N ARG A 190 -24.91 -19.04 -3.34
CA ARG A 190 -26.05 -19.81 -2.79
C ARG A 190 -27.12 -20.10 -3.82
N TYR A 191 -26.87 -19.71 -5.09
CA TYR A 191 -27.80 -19.89 -6.20
C TYR A 191 -29.17 -19.23 -6.00
N ILE A 192 -29.23 -18.14 -5.24
CA ILE A 192 -30.44 -17.34 -5.06
C ILE A 192 -30.69 -16.56 -6.34
N LYS A 193 -31.86 -16.76 -6.96
CA LYS A 193 -32.23 -16.11 -8.22
C LYS A 193 -32.54 -14.63 -8.02
N ARG A 194 -32.34 -13.84 -9.07
CA ARG A 194 -32.60 -12.40 -9.05
C ARG A 194 -34.08 -12.09 -8.86
N GLU A 195 -34.97 -12.91 -9.43
CA GLU A 195 -36.43 -12.79 -9.27
C GLU A 195 -36.85 -12.98 -7.81
N ALA A 196 -36.25 -13.92 -7.10
CA ALA A 196 -36.48 -14.13 -5.66
C ALA A 196 -36.14 -12.89 -4.83
N LEU A 197 -35.05 -12.19 -5.19
CA LEU A 197 -34.63 -10.96 -4.50
C LEU A 197 -35.57 -9.78 -4.81
N GLN A 198 -36.12 -9.71 -6.02
CA GLN A 198 -37.15 -8.73 -6.35
C GLN A 198 -38.45 -8.99 -5.60
N PHE A 199 -38.84 -10.26 -5.47
CA PHE A 199 -40.01 -10.67 -4.71
C PHE A 199 -39.88 -10.35 -3.21
N SER A 200 -38.71 -10.59 -2.64
CA SER A 200 -38.46 -10.43 -1.19
C SER A 200 -38.32 -9.00 -0.69
N ASP A 201 -38.18 -8.03 -1.60
CA ASP A 201 -37.88 -6.62 -1.29
C ASP A 201 -36.72 -6.45 -0.28
N GLY A 202 -35.73 -7.35 -0.36
CA GLY A 202 -34.56 -7.36 0.52
C GLY A 202 -34.79 -8.00 1.90
N GLN A 203 -35.92 -8.69 2.12
CA GLN A 203 -36.20 -9.38 3.37
C GLN A 203 -35.96 -10.88 3.27
N ILE A 204 -35.09 -11.43 4.15
CA ILE A 204 -34.76 -12.86 4.14
C ILE A 204 -36.01 -13.73 4.36
N ARG A 205 -36.96 -13.28 5.19
CA ARG A 205 -38.20 -14.03 5.47
C ARG A 205 -39.02 -14.32 4.22
N ASP A 206 -38.99 -13.41 3.24
CA ASP A 206 -39.78 -13.55 2.03
C ASP A 206 -39.13 -14.47 1.00
N LEU A 207 -37.81 -14.71 1.10
CA LEU A 207 -37.15 -15.76 0.33
C LEU A 207 -37.65 -17.16 0.67
N PHE A 208 -38.01 -17.41 1.95
CA PHE A 208 -38.62 -18.69 2.35
C PHE A 208 -39.95 -18.94 1.63
N LYS A 209 -40.76 -17.90 1.42
CA LYS A 209 -42.01 -18.02 0.66
C LYS A 209 -41.77 -18.29 -0.82
N TYR A 210 -40.77 -17.60 -1.41
CA TYR A 210 -40.45 -17.78 -2.82
C TYR A 210 -39.97 -19.18 -3.15
N TYR A 211 -39.27 -19.82 -2.20
CA TYR A 211 -38.69 -21.15 -2.37
C TYR A 211 -39.39 -22.25 -1.56
N GLU A 212 -40.66 -22.06 -1.19
CA GLU A 212 -41.40 -22.99 -0.33
C GLU A 212 -41.48 -24.41 -0.89
N ASP A 213 -41.45 -24.53 -2.22
CA ASP A 213 -41.47 -25.78 -2.97
C ASP A 213 -40.05 -26.43 -3.19
N LYS A 214 -38.97 -25.79 -2.68
CA LYS A 214 -37.59 -26.20 -2.89
C LYS A 214 -36.79 -26.40 -1.59
N PRO A 215 -36.89 -27.59 -0.97
CA PRO A 215 -36.29 -27.85 0.34
C PRO A 215 -34.79 -27.51 0.40
N TYR A 216 -34.03 -27.81 -0.64
CA TYR A 216 -32.59 -27.51 -0.68
C TYR A 216 -32.28 -25.99 -0.68
N MET A 217 -33.18 -25.15 -1.23
CA MET A 217 -33.03 -23.71 -1.16
C MET A 217 -33.43 -23.16 0.21
N ILE A 218 -34.48 -23.75 0.82
CA ILE A 218 -34.88 -23.42 2.19
C ILE A 218 -33.72 -23.67 3.16
N GLU A 219 -33.01 -24.79 3.03
CA GLU A 219 -31.84 -25.11 3.85
C GLU A 219 -30.72 -24.05 3.69
N ARG A 220 -30.37 -23.66 2.45
CA ARG A 220 -29.37 -22.61 2.19
C ARG A 220 -29.74 -21.25 2.77
N ILE A 221 -31.02 -20.87 2.67
CA ILE A 221 -31.53 -19.63 3.24
C ILE A 221 -31.53 -19.70 4.77
N ALA A 222 -31.89 -20.84 5.35
CA ALA A 222 -31.86 -21.08 6.79
C ALA A 222 -30.41 -21.00 7.32
N GLN A 223 -29.43 -21.55 6.60
CA GLN A 223 -28.04 -21.44 6.94
C GLN A 223 -27.56 -19.97 6.92
N LEU A 224 -27.93 -19.20 5.88
CA LEU A 224 -27.61 -17.76 5.83
C LEU A 224 -28.20 -17.02 7.04
N LYS A 225 -29.47 -17.28 7.36
CA LYS A 225 -30.14 -16.67 8.53
C LYS A 225 -29.46 -17.04 9.85
N THR A 226 -29.03 -18.30 10.00
CA THR A 226 -28.30 -18.78 11.17
C THR A 226 -26.94 -18.09 11.31
N ASN A 227 -26.20 -17.97 10.20
CA ASN A 227 -24.91 -17.29 10.15
C ASN A 227 -25.06 -15.80 10.56
N LEU A 228 -26.06 -15.10 10.04
CA LEU A 228 -26.31 -13.71 10.41
C LEU A 228 -26.68 -13.54 11.90
N ARG A 229 -27.43 -14.48 12.46
CA ARG A 229 -27.71 -14.49 13.92
C ARG A 229 -26.46 -14.72 14.76
N ALA A 230 -25.55 -15.60 14.32
CA ALA A 230 -24.30 -15.83 15.00
C ALA A 230 -23.42 -14.56 15.03
N ILE A 231 -23.35 -13.81 13.92
CA ILE A 231 -22.60 -12.56 13.82
C ILE A 231 -23.12 -11.49 14.80
N GLN A 232 -24.42 -11.45 15.05
CA GLN A 232 -25.10 -10.37 15.80
C GLN A 232 -24.45 -10.07 17.16
N ASN A 233 -23.94 -11.09 17.84
CA ASN A 233 -23.37 -11.00 19.19
C ASN A 233 -21.83 -11.06 19.20
N MET A 234 -21.20 -11.01 18.03
CA MET A 234 -19.73 -11.05 17.92
C MET A 234 -19.15 -9.64 17.97
N ARG A 235 -17.95 -9.50 18.52
CA ARG A 235 -17.12 -8.31 18.30
C ARG A 235 -16.80 -8.16 16.82
N PRO A 236 -16.62 -6.93 16.28
CA PRO A 236 -16.43 -6.71 14.85
C PRO A 236 -15.34 -7.56 14.21
N GLY A 237 -14.16 -7.67 14.82
CA GLY A 237 -13.06 -8.49 14.30
C GLY A 237 -13.41 -9.98 14.23
N MET A 238 -14.07 -10.50 15.28
CA MET A 238 -14.56 -11.89 15.28
C MET A 238 -15.65 -12.10 14.23
N ALA A 239 -16.52 -11.14 14.03
CA ALA A 239 -17.56 -11.16 13.00
C ALA A 239 -16.96 -11.21 11.60
N VAL A 240 -15.96 -10.37 11.30
CA VAL A 240 -15.23 -10.40 10.02
C VAL A 240 -14.56 -11.75 9.84
N ARG A 241 -13.86 -12.28 10.85
CA ARG A 241 -13.21 -13.60 10.80
C ARG A 241 -14.19 -14.73 10.57
N PHE A 242 -15.38 -14.66 11.17
CA PHE A 242 -16.45 -15.63 10.94
C PHE A 242 -17.02 -15.52 9.50
N ILE A 243 -17.17 -14.30 8.96
CA ILE A 243 -17.59 -14.11 7.56
C ILE A 243 -16.53 -14.72 6.63
N ARG A 244 -15.24 -14.51 6.90
CA ARG A 244 -14.13 -15.06 6.13
C ARG A 244 -14.16 -16.59 6.09
N LYS A 245 -14.05 -17.21 7.25
CA LYS A 245 -13.80 -18.64 7.39
C LYS A 245 -15.07 -19.47 7.66
N GLY A 246 -16.00 -18.94 8.48
CA GLY A 246 -17.22 -19.67 8.84
C GLY A 246 -18.32 -19.60 7.78
N ILE A 247 -18.39 -18.53 7.01
CA ILE A 247 -19.35 -18.37 5.91
C ILE A 247 -18.73 -18.79 4.57
N GLY A 248 -17.39 -18.77 4.45
CA GLY A 248 -16.69 -19.11 3.21
C GLY A 248 -16.50 -17.91 2.28
N TYR A 249 -16.25 -16.73 2.84
CA TYR A 249 -16.05 -15.54 2.01
C TYR A 249 -14.64 -15.48 1.40
N ASP A 250 -13.63 -16.09 2.06
CA ASP A 250 -12.28 -16.21 1.51
C ASP A 250 -12.31 -17.08 0.24
N GLU A 251 -12.99 -18.24 0.28
CA GLU A 251 -13.15 -19.15 -0.86
C GLU A 251 -13.88 -18.46 -2.04
N PHE A 252 -14.87 -17.61 -1.72
CA PHE A 252 -15.52 -16.79 -2.76
C PHE A 252 -14.53 -15.80 -3.38
N LEU A 253 -13.63 -15.19 -2.62
CA LEU A 253 -12.60 -14.27 -3.15
C LEU A 253 -11.58 -15.01 -4.02
N GLU A 254 -11.20 -16.24 -3.66
CA GLU A 254 -10.33 -17.10 -4.47
C GLU A 254 -10.97 -17.39 -5.85
N GLU A 255 -12.24 -17.85 -5.85
CA GLU A 255 -12.99 -18.09 -7.10
C GLU A 255 -13.13 -16.80 -7.94
N TYR A 256 -13.41 -15.68 -7.28
CA TYR A 256 -13.54 -14.38 -7.93
C TYR A 256 -12.23 -13.92 -8.56
N ALA A 257 -11.11 -14.09 -7.85
CA ALA A 257 -9.77 -13.73 -8.32
C ALA A 257 -9.38 -14.56 -9.55
N GLN A 258 -9.60 -15.88 -9.52
CA GLN A 258 -9.34 -16.77 -10.67
C GLN A 258 -10.16 -16.38 -11.89
N TYR A 259 -11.45 -16.11 -11.71
CA TYR A 259 -12.34 -15.74 -12.82
C TYR A 259 -11.95 -14.41 -13.50
N HIS A 260 -11.47 -13.43 -12.71
CA HIS A 260 -11.13 -12.09 -13.21
C HIS A 260 -9.64 -11.90 -13.52
N GLY A 261 -8.80 -12.91 -13.31
CA GLY A 261 -7.35 -12.83 -13.52
C GLY A 261 -6.66 -11.83 -12.54
N ILE A 262 -7.18 -11.74 -11.32
CA ILE A 262 -6.64 -10.90 -10.23
C ILE A 262 -5.83 -11.82 -9.31
N GLU A 263 -4.74 -11.31 -8.75
CA GLU A 263 -4.00 -12.02 -7.70
C GLU A 263 -4.87 -12.14 -6.44
N GLU A 264 -5.11 -13.36 -5.99
CA GLU A 264 -5.92 -13.67 -4.79
C GLU A 264 -5.48 -12.90 -3.56
N ASP A 265 -4.17 -12.86 -3.33
CA ASP A 265 -3.57 -12.14 -2.20
C ASP A 265 -3.93 -10.65 -2.14
N GLU A 266 -4.19 -9.99 -3.29
CA GLU A 266 -4.60 -8.58 -3.28
C GLU A 266 -5.97 -8.39 -2.62
N LEU A 267 -6.90 -9.31 -2.85
CA LEU A 267 -8.23 -9.27 -2.27
C LEU A 267 -8.20 -9.69 -0.79
N LEU A 268 -7.40 -10.69 -0.47
CA LEU A 268 -7.22 -11.17 0.90
C LEU A 268 -6.49 -10.15 1.79
N ASP A 269 -5.57 -9.36 1.24
CA ASP A 269 -4.91 -8.27 1.97
C ASP A 269 -5.91 -7.18 2.36
N ILE A 270 -6.79 -6.77 1.42
CA ILE A 270 -7.87 -5.81 1.70
C ILE A 270 -8.77 -6.32 2.82
N LEU A 271 -9.11 -7.61 2.78
CA LEU A 271 -9.95 -8.23 3.80
C LEU A 271 -9.22 -8.34 5.15
N GLY A 272 -7.91 -8.60 5.12
CA GLY A 272 -7.04 -8.60 6.30
C GLY A 272 -6.96 -7.23 6.96
N GLU A 273 -6.84 -6.14 6.17
CA GLU A 273 -6.89 -4.77 6.65
C GLU A 273 -8.23 -4.44 7.34
N LEU A 274 -9.34 -4.91 6.76
CA LEU A 274 -10.67 -4.71 7.35
C LEU A 274 -10.79 -5.46 8.68
N GLU A 275 -10.30 -6.69 8.77
CA GLU A 275 -10.30 -7.49 10.00
C GLU A 275 -9.47 -6.80 11.09
N GLN A 276 -8.26 -6.35 10.77
CA GLN A 276 -7.40 -5.64 11.72
C GLN A 276 -8.04 -4.34 12.22
N SER A 277 -8.66 -3.57 11.31
CA SER A 277 -9.41 -2.37 11.72
C SER A 277 -10.53 -2.72 12.67
N ALA A 278 -11.30 -3.78 12.36
CA ALA A 278 -12.43 -4.23 13.16
C ALA A 278 -12.02 -4.72 14.56
N ASP A 279 -10.85 -5.34 14.72
CA ASP A 279 -10.35 -5.85 16.00
C ASP A 279 -10.16 -4.75 17.07
N CYS A 280 -10.05 -3.48 16.66
CA CYS A 280 -9.91 -2.34 17.57
C CYS A 280 -11.23 -1.93 18.26
N PHE A 281 -12.38 -2.51 17.90
CA PHE A 281 -13.70 -2.07 18.37
C PHE A 281 -14.45 -3.16 19.11
N GLU A 282 -15.21 -2.73 20.12
CA GLU A 282 -16.05 -3.62 20.91
C GLU A 282 -17.37 -3.94 20.24
N THR A 283 -17.98 -2.97 19.56
CA THR A 283 -19.29 -3.12 18.89
C THR A 283 -19.23 -2.79 17.40
N ILE A 284 -20.13 -3.43 16.64
CA ILE A 284 -20.29 -3.17 15.20
C ILE A 284 -20.65 -1.69 14.94
N LEU A 285 -21.41 -1.08 15.83
CA LEU A 285 -21.82 0.33 15.68
C LEU A 285 -20.64 1.29 15.87
N ASP A 286 -19.77 1.02 16.84
CA ASP A 286 -18.55 1.83 17.06
C ASP A 286 -17.65 1.77 15.83
N TRP A 287 -17.48 0.58 15.25
CA TRP A 287 -16.70 0.43 14.04
C TRP A 287 -17.33 1.15 12.84
N PHE A 288 -18.67 1.12 12.70
CA PHE A 288 -19.37 1.89 11.65
C PHE A 288 -19.19 3.40 11.85
N SER A 289 -19.28 3.90 13.08
CA SER A 289 -19.04 5.31 13.39
C SER A 289 -17.62 5.72 13.01
N HIS A 290 -16.63 4.91 13.39
CA HIS A 290 -15.23 5.12 13.00
C HIS A 290 -15.04 5.18 11.47
N MET A 291 -15.67 4.28 10.71
CA MET A 291 -15.57 4.29 9.24
C MET A 291 -16.07 5.61 8.63
N GLU A 292 -17.16 6.15 9.14
CA GLU A 292 -17.71 7.43 8.64
C GLU A 292 -16.84 8.62 9.08
N GLU A 293 -16.37 8.66 10.32
CA GLU A 293 -15.43 9.68 10.81
C GLU A 293 -14.11 9.68 10.00
N TYR A 294 -13.55 8.51 9.76
CA TYR A 294 -12.34 8.35 8.95
C TYR A 294 -12.55 8.92 7.54
N LYS A 295 -13.68 8.59 6.92
CA LYS A 295 -14.03 9.07 5.60
C LYS A 295 -14.13 10.59 5.54
N GLU A 296 -14.79 11.21 6.54
CA GLU A 296 -14.94 12.66 6.64
C GLU A 296 -13.59 13.35 6.84
N LYS A 297 -12.76 12.85 7.77
CA LYS A 297 -11.42 13.39 8.04
C LYS A 297 -10.52 13.27 6.82
N LEU A 298 -10.54 12.12 6.12
CA LEU A 298 -9.78 11.90 4.89
C LEU A 298 -10.19 12.87 3.78
N ALA A 299 -11.49 13.14 3.64
CA ALA A 299 -12.01 14.11 2.68
C ALA A 299 -11.60 15.56 3.01
N GLN A 300 -11.54 15.91 4.30
CA GLN A 300 -11.06 17.22 4.76
C GLN A 300 -9.56 17.40 4.50
N THR A 301 -8.75 16.36 4.73
CA THR A 301 -7.30 16.40 4.50
C THR A 301 -6.98 16.62 3.02
N LYS A 302 -7.75 16.01 2.11
CA LYS A 302 -7.57 16.19 0.65
C LYS A 302 -7.86 17.62 0.15
N LYS A 303 -8.66 18.40 0.86
CA LYS A 303 -9.01 19.79 0.48
C LYS A 303 -7.98 20.83 0.93
N GLN A 304 -6.93 20.42 1.63
CA GLN A 304 -5.99 21.32 2.28
C GLN A 304 -4.60 21.20 1.65
N GLU A 305 -4.43 21.64 0.40
CA GLU A 305 -3.20 21.49 -0.38
C GLU A 305 -1.96 22.27 0.13
N GLU A 306 -2.10 23.25 1.01
CA GLU A 306 -1.00 24.14 1.46
C GLU A 306 -0.66 24.05 2.96
N LYS A 307 -0.88 22.92 3.62
CA LYS A 307 -0.61 22.85 5.08
C LYS A 307 0.74 22.27 5.41
N ILE A 308 1.33 22.85 6.46
CA ILE A 308 2.45 22.27 7.21
C ILE A 308 1.98 20.94 7.81
N GLY A 309 2.71 19.85 7.53
CA GLY A 309 2.36 18.53 8.04
C GLY A 309 3.30 17.45 7.57
N VAL A 310 3.29 16.32 8.26
CA VAL A 310 4.06 15.13 7.89
C VAL A 310 3.67 14.68 6.48
N ARG A 311 4.67 14.41 5.64
CA ARG A 311 4.47 14.05 4.24
C ARG A 311 4.33 12.54 4.08
N LEU A 312 3.16 12.08 3.60
CA LEU A 312 2.88 10.67 3.31
C LEU A 312 2.84 10.46 1.80
N MET A 313 3.65 9.51 1.30
CA MET A 313 3.69 9.23 -0.13
C MET A 313 4.29 7.86 -0.44
N THR A 314 3.99 7.35 -1.63
CA THR A 314 4.63 6.16 -2.15
C THR A 314 6.10 6.40 -2.49
N PHE A 315 6.91 5.33 -2.53
CA PHE A 315 8.28 5.40 -3.02
C PHE A 315 8.35 6.07 -4.41
N HIS A 316 7.43 5.76 -5.30
CA HIS A 316 7.35 6.38 -6.62
C HIS A 316 7.14 7.90 -6.56
N SER A 317 6.17 8.34 -5.75
CA SER A 317 5.79 9.75 -5.65
C SER A 317 6.84 10.58 -4.92
N SER A 318 7.76 9.93 -4.19
CA SER A 318 8.88 10.59 -3.51
C SER A 318 9.99 11.05 -4.46
N LYS A 319 10.03 10.51 -5.69
CA LYS A 319 11.05 10.89 -6.68
C LYS A 319 11.03 12.38 -6.96
N GLY A 320 12.20 13.00 -6.91
CA GLY A 320 12.39 14.45 -7.09
C GLY A 320 12.20 15.29 -5.84
N LEU A 321 11.76 14.69 -4.72
CA LEU A 321 11.63 15.37 -3.44
C LEU A 321 12.80 15.04 -2.50
N GLU A 322 12.85 15.75 -1.35
CA GLU A 322 13.87 15.55 -0.34
C GLU A 322 13.40 16.07 1.03
N TYR A 323 13.72 15.32 2.09
CA TYR A 323 13.28 15.60 3.46
C TYR A 323 14.41 15.42 4.44
N LYS A 324 14.39 16.12 5.58
CA LYS A 324 15.42 15.95 6.60
C LYS A 324 15.36 14.56 7.22
N ILE A 325 14.14 14.07 7.47
CA ILE A 325 13.87 12.82 8.16
C ILE A 325 12.95 11.98 7.30
N VAL A 326 13.35 10.76 6.99
CA VAL A 326 12.56 9.82 6.18
C VAL A 326 12.36 8.52 6.95
N TYR A 327 11.12 8.10 7.06
CA TYR A 327 10.71 6.77 7.49
C TYR A 327 10.27 5.95 6.28
N MET A 328 10.86 4.79 6.08
CA MET A 328 10.41 3.78 5.14
C MET A 328 9.73 2.68 5.93
N ILE A 329 8.42 2.50 5.76
CA ILE A 329 7.59 1.60 6.56
C ILE A 329 7.29 0.28 5.87
N ASP A 330 6.96 -0.75 6.66
CA ASP A 330 6.60 -2.09 6.18
C ASP A 330 7.63 -2.66 5.18
N CYS A 331 8.93 -2.50 5.47
CA CYS A 331 9.99 -3.03 4.64
C CYS A 331 10.10 -4.54 4.81
N ASN A 332 9.03 -5.25 4.43
CA ASN A 332 8.85 -6.68 4.55
C ASN A 332 8.81 -7.36 3.17
N GLN A 333 9.26 -8.61 3.13
CA GLN A 333 9.22 -9.44 1.93
C GLN A 333 7.79 -9.59 1.40
N GLY A 334 7.62 -9.46 0.06
CA GLY A 334 6.31 -9.49 -0.59
C GLY A 334 5.61 -8.13 -0.64
N ILE A 335 6.02 -7.17 0.20
CA ILE A 335 5.64 -5.77 0.11
C ILE A 335 6.77 -5.00 -0.57
N THR A 336 7.97 -5.12 -0.09
CA THR A 336 9.19 -4.52 -0.63
C THR A 336 10.34 -5.53 -0.56
N PRO A 337 10.75 -6.20 -1.67
CA PRO A 337 10.17 -6.10 -3.01
C PRO A 337 8.72 -6.58 -3.07
N HIS A 338 7.96 -6.01 -4.02
CA HIS A 338 6.58 -6.41 -4.21
C HIS A 338 6.50 -7.85 -4.74
N ARG A 339 5.53 -8.64 -4.26
CA ARG A 339 5.37 -10.08 -4.61
C ARG A 339 5.21 -10.37 -6.10
N LYS A 340 4.79 -9.39 -6.90
CA LYS A 340 4.69 -9.48 -8.36
C LYS A 340 6.03 -9.38 -9.07
N ALA A 341 7.07 -8.90 -8.42
CA ALA A 341 8.42 -8.78 -8.97
C ALA A 341 9.09 -10.16 -8.97
N LYS A 342 8.81 -10.97 -10.00
CA LYS A 342 9.35 -12.33 -10.15
C LYS A 342 10.52 -12.40 -11.14
N ALA A 343 10.52 -11.55 -12.18
CA ALA A 343 11.61 -11.47 -13.14
C ALA A 343 12.80 -10.67 -12.56
N ILE A 344 13.98 -10.93 -13.07
CA ILE A 344 15.21 -10.24 -12.62
C ILE A 344 15.07 -8.74 -12.84
N GLU A 345 14.55 -8.33 -13.98
CA GLU A 345 14.35 -6.94 -14.35
C GLU A 345 13.34 -6.22 -13.44
N ASP A 346 12.30 -6.92 -13.01
CA ASP A 346 11.31 -6.38 -12.08
C ASP A 346 11.92 -6.20 -10.69
N MET A 347 12.73 -7.19 -10.27
CA MET A 347 13.47 -7.11 -8.99
C MET A 347 14.48 -5.97 -8.99
N GLU A 348 15.18 -5.74 -10.11
CA GLU A 348 16.08 -4.60 -10.25
C GLU A 348 15.33 -3.25 -10.24
N GLU A 349 14.12 -3.17 -10.81
CA GLU A 349 13.28 -1.97 -10.72
C GLU A 349 12.79 -1.71 -9.30
N GLU A 350 12.34 -2.74 -8.59
CA GLU A 350 11.98 -2.65 -7.16
C GLU A 350 13.16 -2.17 -6.32
N ARG A 351 14.39 -2.66 -6.60
CA ARG A 351 15.60 -2.21 -5.91
C ARG A 351 15.93 -0.74 -6.22
N ARG A 352 15.79 -0.31 -7.48
CA ARG A 352 15.93 1.12 -7.83
C ARG A 352 14.90 1.99 -7.09
N MET A 353 13.69 1.49 -6.93
CA MET A 353 12.63 2.21 -6.21
C MET A 353 12.96 2.36 -4.73
N PHE A 354 13.45 1.30 -4.09
CA PHE A 354 13.91 1.35 -2.71
C PHE A 354 15.11 2.30 -2.56
N TYR A 355 16.09 2.23 -3.48
CA TYR A 355 17.21 3.16 -3.57
C TYR A 355 16.75 4.62 -3.69
N VAL A 356 15.78 4.89 -4.56
CA VAL A 356 15.19 6.24 -4.70
C VAL A 356 14.58 6.70 -3.38
N ALA A 357 13.83 5.85 -2.70
CA ALA A 357 13.22 6.18 -1.41
C ALA A 357 14.28 6.50 -0.34
N MET A 358 15.32 5.67 -0.20
CA MET A 358 16.45 5.92 0.73
C MET A 358 17.10 7.28 0.48
N THR A 359 17.37 7.59 -0.80
CA THR A 359 18.05 8.84 -1.19
C THR A 359 17.17 10.08 -1.12
N ARG A 360 15.95 9.98 -0.58
CA ARG A 360 15.12 11.16 -0.25
C ARG A 360 15.52 11.78 1.08
N ALA A 361 16.20 11.02 1.93
CA ALA A 361 16.65 11.47 3.24
C ALA A 361 17.89 12.39 3.13
N LYS A 362 17.87 13.50 3.87
CA LYS A 362 19.01 14.41 4.04
C LYS A 362 19.85 14.02 5.25
N ASP A 363 19.21 13.94 6.42
CA ASP A 363 19.88 13.86 7.71
C ASP A 363 19.67 12.51 8.41
N ARG A 364 18.44 11.95 8.33
CA ARG A 364 18.07 10.71 9.01
C ARG A 364 17.22 9.83 8.11
N LEU A 365 17.59 8.54 8.10
CA LEU A 365 16.85 7.51 7.41
C LEU A 365 16.54 6.38 8.38
N TYR A 366 15.25 6.09 8.51
CA TYR A 366 14.72 4.96 9.25
C TYR A 366 14.12 3.95 8.27
N VAL A 367 14.47 2.68 8.44
CA VAL A 367 13.97 1.57 7.64
C VAL A 367 13.29 0.60 8.61
N TYR A 368 11.98 0.56 8.59
CA TYR A 368 11.17 -0.15 9.55
C TYR A 368 10.53 -1.38 8.93
N SER A 369 10.41 -2.43 9.73
CA SER A 369 9.75 -3.67 9.36
C SER A 369 9.02 -4.25 10.57
N ALA A 370 8.01 -5.09 10.33
CA ALA A 370 7.27 -5.78 11.36
C ALA A 370 7.40 -7.30 11.23
N ASP A 371 7.43 -8.04 12.36
CA ASP A 371 7.43 -9.51 12.39
C ASP A 371 6.09 -10.13 11.99
N SER A 372 5.03 -9.34 12.12
CA SER A 372 3.69 -9.77 11.74
C SER A 372 2.87 -8.62 11.17
N SER A 373 2.11 -8.94 10.12
CA SER A 373 1.11 -8.08 9.50
C SER A 373 -0.16 -8.91 9.30
N PHE A 374 -1.35 -8.34 9.63
CA PHE A 374 -2.65 -9.03 9.49
C PHE A 374 -2.67 -10.43 10.14
N HIS A 375 -2.10 -10.58 11.36
CA HIS A 375 -1.95 -11.86 12.06
C HIS A 375 -1.14 -12.93 11.31
N LYS A 376 -0.51 -12.57 10.18
CA LYS A 376 0.43 -13.44 9.46
C LYS A 376 1.85 -13.06 9.82
N LYS A 377 2.73 -14.06 9.91
CA LYS A 377 4.17 -13.84 10.06
C LYS A 377 4.70 -13.12 8.82
N ALA A 378 5.47 -12.07 9.02
CA ALA A 378 6.12 -11.30 7.97
C ALA A 378 7.65 -11.48 8.04
N GLU A 379 8.29 -11.57 6.90
CA GLU A 379 9.74 -11.72 6.80
C GLU A 379 10.38 -10.37 6.47
N LEU A 380 11.61 -10.17 6.96
CA LEU A 380 12.40 -8.99 6.62
C LEU A 380 12.69 -8.95 5.12
N SER A 381 12.52 -7.79 4.51
CA SER A 381 12.88 -7.55 3.11
C SER A 381 14.32 -7.97 2.79
N ASP A 382 14.53 -8.61 1.65
CA ASP A 382 15.87 -8.89 1.15
C ASP A 382 16.65 -7.60 0.89
N PHE A 383 16.00 -6.52 0.48
CA PHE A 383 16.63 -5.21 0.29
C PHE A 383 17.14 -4.62 1.61
N VAL A 384 16.47 -4.90 2.72
CA VAL A 384 16.96 -4.49 4.05
C VAL A 384 18.18 -5.31 4.45
N LYS A 385 18.23 -6.60 4.11
CA LYS A 385 19.40 -7.45 4.34
C LYS A 385 20.60 -7.01 3.51
N GLU A 386 20.38 -6.49 2.30
CA GLU A 386 21.43 -5.99 1.40
C GLU A 386 22.12 -4.70 1.89
N ILE A 387 21.48 -3.93 2.80
CA ILE A 387 22.06 -2.70 3.36
C ILE A 387 22.75 -2.90 4.71
N LEU A 388 22.48 -3.99 5.39
CA LEU A 388 23.12 -4.34 6.67
C LEU A 388 24.53 -4.86 6.44
#